data_db5b147e998943c9fa4e397bd04646d5
#
_entry.id   db5b147e998943c9fa4e397bd04646d5
#
_cell.length_a   1.000
_cell.length_b   1.000
_cell.length_c   1.000
_cell.angle_alpha   90.00
_cell.angle_beta   90.00
_cell.angle_gamma   90.00
#
_symmetry.space_group_name_H-M   'P 1'
#
loop_
_entity.id
_entity.type
_entity.pdbx_description
1 polymer ?
#
loop_
_entity_poly.entity_id
_entity_poly.type
_entity_poly.pdbx_seq_one_letter_code
_entity_poly.pdbx_strand_id
1 'polypeptide(L)'
;VAISGFATIKKGITLTTAISDTKFQGTATDADALGGVAAANYLRSNANDTASGIISIANDGGLVVGADSDMTFTVDSSGGIISNTVANTDITFKVNDAGVTTTVMTIDGSENRVGIGTTTPSTKLDISGTTTSTAFAGPLTGNVTGNLSSSGANTMGTLTMGGTLTSKAILPDTTTSYDIGSTSKKYNTVHAKATSAQYADLAEVYESDSEYPIGTVMIFGGEKEVTQSTVSNDTRVAGVISENPAYLMNNDSPGQAVALVGKVKCRVHGVVAKGDLLTTCGTNPGCAQKAISPVLGSVVGKAMENKDDAAESVILI
;
A
#
# COMPACT_ATOMS: atom_id res chain seq x y z
N VAL A 1 -26.84 -16.71 88.79
CA VAL A 1 -26.49 -15.56 89.61
C VAL A 1 -26.88 -14.31 88.85
N ALA A 2 -27.90 -13.59 89.30
CA ALA A 2 -28.21 -12.28 88.72
C ALA A 2 -27.30 -11.26 89.38
N ILE A 3 -26.45 -10.60 88.57
CA ILE A 3 -25.63 -9.49 88.97
C ILE A 3 -26.44 -8.23 88.66
N SER A 4 -27.05 -7.64 89.68
CA SER A 4 -27.74 -6.33 89.58
C SER A 4 -26.81 -5.24 90.11
N GLY A 5 -26.38 -4.36 89.28
CA GLY A 5 -25.49 -3.23 89.56
C GLY A 5 -24.18 -3.28 88.83
N PHE A 6 -23.37 -2.17 88.87
CA PHE A 6 -22.07 -2.10 88.20
C PHE A 6 -21.06 -3.02 88.89
N ALA A 7 -20.78 -4.17 88.27
CA ALA A 7 -19.70 -5.05 88.71
C ALA A 7 -18.49 -4.86 87.77
N THR A 8 -17.37 -4.44 88.29
CA THR A 8 -16.10 -4.45 87.54
C THR A 8 -15.49 -5.86 87.71
N ILE A 9 -15.54 -6.67 86.70
CA ILE A 9 -14.90 -7.99 86.67
C ILE A 9 -13.48 -7.79 86.16
N LYS A 10 -12.49 -7.89 87.06
CA LYS A 10 -11.08 -7.69 86.77
C LYS A 10 -10.35 -8.91 86.20
N LYS A 11 -10.98 -10.04 86.02
CA LYS A 11 -10.42 -11.27 85.42
C LYS A 11 -11.46 -12.01 84.63
N GLY A 12 -11.10 -12.50 83.48
CA GLY A 12 -12.00 -13.05 82.48
C GLY A 12 -13.10 -13.99 82.96
N ILE A 13 -14.29 -13.82 82.44
CA ILE A 13 -15.40 -14.76 82.58
C ILE A 13 -15.29 -15.75 81.44
N THR A 14 -15.08 -17.04 81.79
CA THR A 14 -15.18 -18.10 80.77
C THR A 14 -16.64 -18.53 80.75
N LEU A 15 -17.35 -18.28 79.70
CA LEU A 15 -18.71 -18.77 79.47
C LEU A 15 -18.61 -20.13 78.80
N THR A 16 -19.00 -21.18 79.49
CA THR A 16 -18.99 -22.56 78.99
C THR A 16 -20.23 -22.92 78.16
N THR A 17 -21.18 -22.00 78.09
CA THR A 17 -22.44 -22.20 77.33
C THR A 17 -22.63 -20.98 76.39
N ALA A 18 -23.00 -21.23 75.16
CA ALA A 18 -23.30 -20.19 74.20
C ALA A 18 -24.42 -19.28 74.75
N ILE A 19 -24.18 -17.96 74.83
CA ILE A 19 -25.23 -16.99 75.13
C ILE A 19 -26.06 -16.86 73.84
N SER A 20 -27.26 -17.41 73.87
CA SER A 20 -28.23 -17.34 72.79
C SER A 20 -29.02 -16.03 72.69
N ASP A 21 -28.62 -15.02 73.46
CA ASP A 21 -29.39 -13.77 73.52
C ASP A 21 -28.69 -12.62 72.77
N THR A 22 -29.50 -11.95 72.01
CA THR A 22 -29.12 -10.87 71.07
C THR A 22 -28.75 -9.53 71.75
N LYS A 23 -28.54 -9.51 73.07
CA LYS A 23 -28.32 -8.29 73.84
C LYS A 23 -26.99 -8.26 74.56
N PHE A 24 -25.92 -8.30 73.81
CA PHE A 24 -24.64 -7.73 74.27
C PHE A 24 -24.70 -6.24 74.05
N GLN A 25 -25.23 -5.45 74.97
CA GLN A 25 -25.31 -4.02 74.95
C GLN A 25 -24.01 -3.46 75.58
N GLY A 26 -22.93 -3.45 74.87
CA GLY A 26 -21.70 -2.85 75.32
C GLY A 26 -20.76 -2.61 74.12
N THR A 27 -20.11 -1.46 74.06
CA THR A 27 -19.02 -1.25 73.14
C THR A 27 -17.86 -2.11 73.63
N ALA A 28 -17.48 -3.13 72.92
CA ALA A 28 -16.18 -3.78 73.11
C ALA A 28 -15.12 -2.78 72.72
N THR A 29 -14.57 -2.05 73.65
CA THR A 29 -13.50 -1.04 73.37
C THR A 29 -12.17 -1.71 72.97
N ASP A 30 -11.98 -2.98 73.31
CA ASP A 30 -10.78 -3.76 73.01
C ASP A 30 -11.15 -5.28 72.88
N ALA A 31 -11.69 -5.66 71.76
CA ALA A 31 -11.75 -7.08 71.39
C ALA A 31 -10.42 -7.43 70.73
N ASP A 32 -9.52 -8.09 71.47
CA ASP A 32 -8.21 -8.56 70.94
C ASP A 32 -8.41 -9.57 69.81
N ALA A 33 -9.57 -10.26 69.75
CA ALA A 33 -9.92 -11.11 68.63
C ALA A 33 -11.45 -11.32 68.54
N LEU A 34 -12.00 -11.33 67.34
CA LEU A 34 -13.35 -11.74 66.99
C LEU A 34 -13.26 -13.04 66.18
N GLY A 35 -13.87 -14.12 66.69
CA GLY A 35 -13.80 -15.42 66.03
C GLY A 35 -12.39 -16.00 65.89
N GLY A 36 -11.49 -15.66 66.84
CA GLY A 36 -10.08 -16.11 66.85
C GLY A 36 -9.15 -15.31 65.96
N VAL A 37 -9.65 -14.28 65.27
CA VAL A 37 -8.87 -13.37 64.41
C VAL A 37 -8.63 -12.06 65.19
N ALA A 38 -7.39 -11.58 65.25
CA ALA A 38 -7.05 -10.33 65.89
C ALA A 38 -7.84 -9.17 65.31
N ALA A 39 -8.34 -8.23 66.17
CA ALA A 39 -9.18 -7.10 65.73
C ALA A 39 -8.49 -6.24 64.66
N ALA A 40 -7.17 -6.17 64.70
CA ALA A 40 -6.35 -5.45 63.69
C ALA A 40 -6.44 -6.07 62.28
N ASN A 41 -6.98 -7.30 62.16
CA ASN A 41 -7.09 -7.96 60.85
C ASN A 41 -8.49 -7.84 60.23
N TYR A 42 -9.39 -7.10 60.84
CA TYR A 42 -10.71 -6.79 60.29
C TYR A 42 -10.72 -5.39 59.68
N LEU A 43 -11.27 -5.29 58.47
CA LEU A 43 -11.54 -3.97 57.86
C LEU A 43 -12.80 -3.36 58.51
N ARG A 44 -12.68 -2.13 58.99
CA ARG A 44 -13.79 -1.40 59.66
C ARG A 44 -14.55 -0.55 58.65
N SER A 45 -15.85 -0.49 58.79
CA SER A 45 -16.69 0.33 57.91
C SER A 45 -16.67 1.83 58.20
N ASN A 46 -16.09 2.25 59.33
CA ASN A 46 -16.13 3.64 59.85
C ASN A 46 -14.74 4.32 59.96
N ALA A 47 -13.70 3.68 59.44
CA ALA A 47 -12.35 4.22 59.48
C ALA A 47 -11.52 3.74 58.26
N ASN A 48 -10.42 4.43 57.94
CA ASN A 48 -9.46 3.97 56.97
C ASN A 48 -8.62 2.85 57.55
N ASP A 49 -8.75 1.66 57.01
CA ASP A 49 -7.99 0.49 57.44
C ASP A 49 -6.98 0.08 56.35
N THR A 50 -5.85 -0.45 56.79
CA THR A 50 -4.79 -0.93 55.91
C THR A 50 -4.63 -2.43 56.08
N ALA A 51 -4.77 -3.18 54.99
CA ALA A 51 -4.37 -4.57 54.93
C ALA A 51 -2.88 -4.63 54.52
N SER A 52 -2.03 -5.20 55.40
CA SER A 52 -0.59 -5.38 55.10
C SER A 52 -0.29 -6.65 54.29
N GLY A 53 -1.30 -7.47 54.03
CA GLY A 53 -1.21 -8.70 53.24
C GLY A 53 -2.11 -8.67 52.02
N ILE A 54 -2.22 -9.84 51.37
CA ILE A 54 -3.12 -10.03 50.21
C ILE A 54 -4.58 -10.06 50.72
N ILE A 55 -5.44 -9.24 50.13
CA ILE A 55 -6.89 -9.35 50.26
C ILE A 55 -7.38 -10.32 49.19
N SER A 56 -7.84 -11.51 49.61
CA SER A 56 -8.43 -12.47 48.70
C SER A 56 -9.95 -12.36 48.77
N ILE A 57 -10.57 -12.04 47.66
CA ILE A 57 -12.02 -11.99 47.50
C ILE A 57 -12.41 -13.22 46.69
N ALA A 58 -12.94 -14.24 47.39
CA ALA A 58 -13.27 -15.54 46.80
C ALA A 58 -14.74 -15.60 46.30
N ASN A 59 -15.32 -14.47 46.01
CA ASN A 59 -16.69 -14.35 45.53
C ASN A 59 -16.70 -13.77 44.11
N ASP A 60 -17.45 -14.35 43.19
CA ASP A 60 -17.61 -13.88 41.81
C ASP A 60 -18.20 -12.47 41.71
N GLY A 61 -18.90 -11.99 42.76
CA GLY A 61 -19.32 -10.61 42.89
C GLY A 61 -18.18 -9.58 43.06
N GLY A 62 -16.97 -10.05 43.37
CA GLY A 62 -15.75 -9.28 43.39
C GLY A 62 -15.71 -8.11 44.36
N LEU A 63 -15.01 -7.03 43.99
CA LEU A 63 -14.86 -5.79 44.74
C LEU A 63 -15.79 -4.72 44.15
N VAL A 64 -16.61 -4.14 44.99
CA VAL A 64 -17.49 -3.02 44.65
C VAL A 64 -16.95 -1.75 45.29
N VAL A 65 -16.84 -0.67 44.53
CA VAL A 65 -16.34 0.64 44.99
C VAL A 65 -17.38 1.72 44.65
N GLY A 66 -17.64 2.59 45.63
CA GLY A 66 -18.67 3.64 45.53
C GLY A 66 -19.97 3.28 46.23
N ALA A 67 -20.78 4.27 46.58
CA ALA A 67 -21.99 4.11 47.38
C ALA A 67 -23.08 3.30 46.64
N ASP A 68 -23.18 3.48 45.34
CA ASP A 68 -24.18 2.87 44.45
C ASP A 68 -23.57 1.82 43.49
N SER A 69 -22.46 1.20 43.92
CA SER A 69 -21.71 0.24 43.07
C SER A 69 -21.14 0.85 41.79
N ASP A 70 -20.63 2.07 41.88
CA ASP A 70 -20.17 2.89 40.76
C ASP A 70 -19.07 2.21 39.93
N MET A 71 -18.17 1.49 40.60
CA MET A 71 -17.15 0.68 39.95
C MET A 71 -17.08 -0.71 40.52
N THR A 72 -17.02 -1.71 39.69
CA THR A 72 -16.94 -3.13 40.11
C THR A 72 -15.75 -3.82 39.42
N PHE A 73 -15.14 -4.74 40.19
CA PHE A 73 -14.12 -5.69 39.73
C PHE A 73 -14.67 -7.08 39.97
N THR A 74 -15.19 -7.73 38.95
CA THR A 74 -15.89 -9.01 39.06
C THR A 74 -15.26 -10.07 38.16
N VAL A 75 -15.59 -11.32 38.40
CA VAL A 75 -15.21 -12.45 37.54
C VAL A 75 -16.47 -13.22 37.20
N ASP A 76 -16.66 -13.56 35.94
CA ASP A 76 -17.72 -14.45 35.48
C ASP A 76 -17.18 -15.55 34.55
N SER A 77 -18.07 -16.29 33.91
CA SER A 77 -17.68 -17.32 32.93
C SER A 77 -16.92 -16.79 31.71
N SER A 78 -16.95 -15.48 31.47
CA SER A 78 -16.25 -14.79 30.36
C SER A 78 -14.87 -14.26 30.79
N GLY A 79 -14.57 -14.17 32.08
CA GLY A 79 -13.31 -13.72 32.65
C GLY A 79 -13.43 -12.58 33.65
N GLY A 80 -12.34 -11.84 33.86
CA GLY A 80 -12.29 -10.66 34.71
C GLY A 80 -12.92 -9.44 34.07
N ILE A 81 -13.76 -8.74 34.80
CA ILE A 81 -14.48 -7.54 34.32
C ILE A 81 -14.17 -6.37 35.25
N ILE A 82 -13.81 -5.22 34.61
CA ILE A 82 -13.78 -3.91 35.28
C ILE A 82 -14.91 -3.10 34.66
N SER A 83 -15.91 -2.75 35.47
CA SER A 83 -17.10 -2.04 35.00
C SER A 83 -17.29 -0.74 35.75
N ASN A 84 -17.55 0.33 34.99
CA ASN A 84 -18.12 1.57 35.48
C ASN A 84 -19.63 1.56 35.18
N THR A 85 -20.45 1.65 36.20
CA THR A 85 -21.90 1.58 36.07
C THR A 85 -22.58 2.93 35.99
N VAL A 86 -21.85 3.99 36.26
CA VAL A 86 -22.35 5.37 36.19
C VAL A 86 -22.47 5.84 34.76
N ALA A 87 -23.66 6.19 34.32
CA ALA A 87 -23.94 6.62 32.96
C ALA A 87 -23.10 7.85 32.56
N ASN A 88 -22.54 7.82 31.36
CA ASN A 88 -21.78 8.92 30.75
C ASN A 88 -20.52 9.35 31.53
N THR A 89 -19.96 8.48 32.36
CA THR A 89 -18.68 8.74 33.03
C THR A 89 -17.58 7.82 32.52
N ASP A 90 -16.34 8.29 32.61
CA ASP A 90 -15.19 7.66 32.02
C ASP A 90 -14.45 6.73 32.99
N ILE A 91 -13.75 5.73 32.45
CA ILE A 91 -12.65 5.06 33.14
C ILE A 91 -11.35 5.68 32.66
N THR A 92 -10.59 6.30 33.59
CA THR A 92 -9.31 6.92 33.26
C THR A 92 -8.16 6.21 33.93
N PHE A 93 -7.11 5.94 33.15
CA PHE A 93 -5.83 5.45 33.65
C PHE A 93 -4.84 6.61 33.72
N LYS A 94 -4.31 6.85 34.93
CA LYS A 94 -3.39 7.96 35.18
C LYS A 94 -2.08 7.44 35.73
N VAL A 95 -1.00 8.11 35.37
CA VAL A 95 0.34 7.87 35.92
C VAL A 95 0.87 9.15 36.56
N ASN A 96 1.75 9.00 37.53
CA ASN A 96 2.48 10.13 38.09
C ASN A 96 3.88 10.14 37.45
N ASP A 97 4.12 11.19 36.67
CA ASP A 97 5.42 11.43 36.05
C ASP A 97 6.06 12.67 36.74
N ALA A 98 7.13 12.43 37.50
CA ALA A 98 7.88 13.45 38.23
C ALA A 98 7.01 14.42 39.09
N GLY A 99 5.97 13.86 39.73
CA GLY A 99 5.05 14.65 40.59
C GLY A 99 3.81 15.17 39.84
N VAL A 100 3.70 15.01 38.55
CA VAL A 100 2.54 15.42 37.74
C VAL A 100 1.69 14.21 37.38
N THR A 101 0.40 14.22 37.77
CA THR A 101 -0.54 13.17 37.43
C THR A 101 -1.09 13.39 36.01
N THR A 102 -0.74 12.50 35.08
CA THR A 102 -1.11 12.58 33.67
C THR A 102 -2.05 11.41 33.29
N THR A 103 -3.13 11.72 32.56
CA THR A 103 -4.00 10.69 31.95
C THR A 103 -3.32 10.08 30.74
N VAL A 104 -3.12 8.76 30.76
CA VAL A 104 -2.49 8.01 29.66
C VAL A 104 -3.49 7.27 28.80
N MET A 105 -4.65 6.91 29.39
CA MET A 105 -5.74 6.24 28.65
C MET A 105 -7.08 6.67 29.21
N THR A 106 -8.05 6.89 28.36
CA THR A 106 -9.44 7.17 28.70
C THR A 106 -10.35 6.18 27.97
N ILE A 107 -11.27 5.56 28.70
CA ILE A 107 -12.42 4.86 28.12
C ILE A 107 -13.61 5.80 28.35
N ASP A 108 -14.04 6.46 27.30
CA ASP A 108 -15.13 7.43 27.30
C ASP A 108 -16.47 6.70 27.35
N GLY A 109 -17.17 6.82 28.48
CA GLY A 109 -18.45 6.18 28.72
C GLY A 109 -19.61 6.84 27.98
N SER A 110 -19.49 8.09 27.56
CA SER A 110 -20.54 8.82 26.85
C SER A 110 -20.60 8.45 25.36
N GLU A 111 -19.44 8.27 24.71
CA GLU A 111 -19.32 8.06 23.29
C GLU A 111 -18.82 6.65 22.90
N ASN A 112 -18.55 5.80 23.91
CA ASN A 112 -18.01 4.45 23.73
C ASN A 112 -16.71 4.44 22.89
N ARG A 113 -15.73 5.27 23.26
CA ARG A 113 -14.46 5.47 22.58
C ARG A 113 -13.29 5.18 23.51
N VAL A 114 -12.12 4.91 22.93
CA VAL A 114 -10.86 4.76 23.67
C VAL A 114 -9.88 5.83 23.20
N GLY A 115 -9.38 6.62 24.13
CA GLY A 115 -8.33 7.60 23.93
C GLY A 115 -7.01 7.12 24.52
N ILE A 116 -5.93 7.19 23.77
CA ILE A 116 -4.56 7.02 24.25
C ILE A 116 -3.85 8.37 24.13
N GLY A 117 -3.41 8.95 25.26
CA GLY A 117 -2.81 10.27 25.29
C GLY A 117 -3.81 11.43 25.05
N THR A 118 -5.10 11.15 25.02
CA THR A 118 -6.19 12.14 24.91
C THR A 118 -7.34 11.76 25.83
N THR A 119 -8.00 12.79 26.39
CA THR A 119 -9.19 12.63 27.25
C THR A 119 -10.49 12.89 26.51
N THR A 120 -10.42 13.32 25.23
CA THR A 120 -11.58 13.64 24.39
C THR A 120 -11.42 12.93 23.03
N PRO A 121 -11.55 11.59 22.98
CA PRO A 121 -11.37 10.84 21.77
C PRO A 121 -12.44 11.19 20.72
N SER A 122 -12.00 11.50 19.50
CA SER A 122 -12.87 11.88 18.38
C SER A 122 -13.36 10.69 17.56
N THR A 123 -12.72 9.53 17.69
CA THR A 123 -13.03 8.27 16.99
C THR A 123 -13.05 7.10 17.96
N LYS A 124 -13.49 5.89 17.52
CA LYS A 124 -13.55 4.69 18.39
C LYS A 124 -12.22 4.35 19.06
N LEU A 125 -11.11 4.58 18.37
CA LEU A 125 -9.76 4.58 18.92
C LEU A 125 -9.07 5.86 18.45
N ASP A 126 -8.70 6.74 19.37
CA ASP A 126 -8.01 7.99 19.12
C ASP A 126 -6.66 7.96 19.86
N ILE A 127 -5.56 8.12 19.12
CA ILE A 127 -4.21 8.08 19.68
C ILE A 127 -3.55 9.43 19.41
N SER A 128 -3.36 10.22 20.47
CA SER A 128 -2.60 11.45 20.40
C SER A 128 -1.10 11.13 20.57
N GLY A 129 -0.42 10.90 19.45
CA GLY A 129 0.99 10.54 19.43
C GLY A 129 1.36 9.58 18.31
N THR A 130 2.55 8.98 18.41
CA THR A 130 3.05 8.01 17.43
C THR A 130 2.73 6.60 17.87
N THR A 131 2.15 5.83 16.97
CA THR A 131 1.96 4.38 17.14
C THR A 131 3.10 3.64 16.46
N THR A 132 3.90 2.89 17.22
CA THR A 132 4.91 1.98 16.68
C THR A 132 4.34 0.57 16.69
N SER A 133 4.27 -0.06 15.53
CA SER A 133 3.83 -1.44 15.36
C SER A 133 4.77 -2.19 14.43
N THR A 134 5.03 -3.45 14.72
CA THR A 134 5.81 -4.32 13.81
C THR A 134 5.03 -4.70 12.57
N ALA A 135 3.69 -4.69 12.63
CA ALA A 135 2.81 -4.91 11.49
C ALA A 135 1.39 -4.44 11.80
N PHE A 136 0.70 -3.92 10.79
CA PHE A 136 -0.75 -3.81 10.77
C PHE A 136 -1.28 -4.97 9.92
N ALA A 137 -1.88 -5.97 10.55
CA ALA A 137 -2.46 -7.12 9.86
C ALA A 137 -3.92 -6.81 9.52
N GLY A 138 -4.26 -6.82 8.23
CA GLY A 138 -5.60 -6.57 7.72
C GLY A 138 -5.69 -5.38 6.76
N PRO A 139 -6.82 -5.23 6.05
CA PRO A 139 -7.02 -4.11 5.15
C PRO A 139 -7.13 -2.79 5.92
N LEU A 140 -6.36 -1.79 5.52
CA LEU A 140 -6.53 -0.41 5.95
C LEU A 140 -7.69 0.18 5.17
N THR A 141 -8.89 0.23 5.77
CA THR A 141 -10.07 0.83 5.15
C THR A 141 -10.25 2.24 5.69
N GLY A 142 -10.23 3.23 4.80
CA GLY A 142 -10.36 4.66 5.13
C GLY A 142 -9.28 5.51 4.46
N ASN A 143 -9.33 6.82 4.73
CA ASN A 143 -8.33 7.74 4.21
C ASN A 143 -7.04 7.68 5.05
N VAL A 144 -5.91 7.40 4.41
CA VAL A 144 -4.60 7.68 4.98
C VAL A 144 -4.28 9.14 4.72
N THR A 145 -4.51 10.00 5.73
CA THR A 145 -4.08 11.40 5.69
C THR A 145 -2.67 11.50 6.25
N GLY A 146 -1.71 11.87 5.42
CA GLY A 146 -0.30 11.98 5.76
C GLY A 146 0.61 11.32 4.73
N ASN A 147 1.90 11.34 5.01
CA ASN A 147 2.88 10.71 4.13
C ASN A 147 2.98 9.21 4.43
N LEU A 148 2.76 8.39 3.41
CA LEU A 148 3.25 7.01 3.43
C LEU A 148 4.77 7.06 3.20
N SER A 149 5.52 7.38 4.26
CA SER A 149 6.97 7.42 4.21
C SER A 149 7.54 6.08 4.64
N SER A 150 8.29 5.44 3.77
CA SER A 150 9.02 4.22 4.07
C SER A 150 10.48 4.41 3.67
N SER A 151 11.39 4.12 4.58
CA SER A 151 12.82 4.02 4.27
C SER A 151 13.17 2.71 3.55
N GLY A 152 12.19 1.81 3.38
CA GLY A 152 12.31 0.54 2.66
C GLY A 152 11.40 0.49 1.44
N ALA A 153 11.43 -0.62 0.71
CA ALA A 153 10.54 -0.85 -0.42
C ALA A 153 9.08 -1.01 0.04
N ASN A 154 8.19 -0.17 -0.47
CA ASN A 154 6.75 -0.39 -0.37
C ASN A 154 6.33 -1.33 -1.50
N THR A 155 6.16 -2.60 -1.18
CA THR A 155 5.66 -3.58 -2.15
C THR A 155 4.13 -3.53 -2.16
N MET A 156 3.57 -2.92 -3.19
CA MET A 156 2.13 -2.94 -3.46
C MET A 156 1.86 -3.83 -4.67
N GLY A 157 0.99 -4.83 -4.52
CA GLY A 157 0.62 -5.69 -5.66
C GLY A 157 -0.10 -4.91 -6.77
N THR A 158 -0.98 -4.00 -6.41
CA THR A 158 -1.68 -3.10 -7.34
C THR A 158 -1.95 -1.78 -6.65
N LEU A 159 -1.60 -0.66 -7.31
CA LEU A 159 -2.01 0.68 -6.91
C LEU A 159 -3.14 1.16 -7.82
N THR A 160 -4.36 1.26 -7.29
CA THR A 160 -5.49 1.87 -7.99
C THR A 160 -5.69 3.29 -7.47
N MET A 161 -5.56 4.27 -8.35
CA MET A 161 -5.75 5.68 -8.00
C MET A 161 -6.97 6.24 -8.74
N GLY A 162 -7.90 6.84 -8.00
CA GLY A 162 -9.05 7.55 -8.56
C GLY A 162 -8.74 8.98 -8.99
N GLY A 163 -7.51 9.45 -8.81
CA GLY A 163 -7.07 10.81 -9.11
C GLY A 163 -5.69 10.87 -9.76
N THR A 164 -5.04 12.01 -9.64
CA THR A 164 -3.74 12.27 -10.25
C THR A 164 -2.58 11.67 -9.43
N LEU A 165 -1.65 10.98 -10.09
CA LEU A 165 -0.36 10.62 -9.52
C LEU A 165 0.65 11.73 -9.81
N THR A 166 1.16 12.39 -8.77
CA THR A 166 2.29 13.31 -8.89
C THR A 166 3.55 12.61 -8.41
N SER A 167 4.52 12.45 -9.27
CA SER A 167 5.78 11.76 -8.97
C SER A 167 6.98 12.51 -9.53
N LYS A 168 8.13 12.44 -8.84
CA LYS A 168 9.41 12.94 -9.38
C LYS A 168 9.95 12.02 -10.46
N ALA A 169 9.77 10.72 -10.32
CA ALA A 169 10.16 9.70 -11.28
C ALA A 169 9.25 8.48 -11.16
N ILE A 170 8.98 7.81 -12.27
CA ILE A 170 8.36 6.49 -12.35
C ILE A 170 9.39 5.61 -13.07
N LEU A 171 10.01 4.70 -12.34
CA LEU A 171 11.07 3.83 -12.86
C LEU A 171 10.62 2.37 -12.76
N PRO A 172 10.85 1.57 -13.81
CA PRO A 172 10.70 0.12 -13.71
C PRO A 172 11.83 -0.46 -12.85
N ASP A 173 11.58 -1.54 -12.15
CA ASP A 173 12.59 -2.25 -11.36
C ASP A 173 13.58 -3.04 -12.24
N THR A 174 13.17 -3.40 -13.45
CA THR A 174 13.98 -4.12 -14.42
C THR A 174 13.87 -3.46 -15.80
N THR A 175 15.01 -3.28 -16.45
CA THR A 175 15.11 -2.67 -17.78
C THR A 175 14.38 -3.52 -18.83
N THR A 176 13.60 -2.88 -19.69
CA THR A 176 12.88 -3.47 -20.85
C THR A 176 11.83 -4.53 -20.53
N SER A 177 11.36 -4.59 -19.29
CA SER A 177 10.40 -5.62 -18.84
C SER A 177 8.97 -5.11 -18.63
N TYR A 178 8.75 -3.80 -18.66
CA TYR A 178 7.46 -3.21 -18.30
C TYR A 178 7.03 -2.11 -19.29
N ASP A 179 5.74 -2.11 -19.59
CA ASP A 179 5.10 -1.15 -20.47
C ASP A 179 4.32 -0.08 -19.70
N ILE A 180 4.12 1.07 -20.32
CA ILE A 180 3.17 2.10 -19.90
C ILE A 180 1.91 1.95 -20.76
N GLY A 181 0.86 1.37 -20.17
CA GLY A 181 -0.35 0.99 -20.88
C GLY A 181 -0.33 -0.44 -21.41
N SER A 182 -1.27 -0.78 -22.26
CA SER A 182 -1.36 -2.09 -22.94
C SER A 182 -2.14 -1.95 -24.26
N THR A 183 -2.18 -3.00 -25.06
CA THR A 183 -2.99 -3.02 -26.28
C THR A 183 -4.47 -2.73 -26.06
N SER A 184 -5.01 -3.09 -24.89
CA SER A 184 -6.42 -2.88 -24.53
C SER A 184 -6.69 -1.65 -23.64
N LYS A 185 -5.64 -1.04 -23.03
CA LYS A 185 -5.74 0.11 -22.14
C LYS A 185 -4.67 1.12 -22.48
N LYS A 186 -5.01 2.03 -23.39
CA LYS A 186 -4.11 3.07 -23.90
C LYS A 186 -4.32 4.40 -23.16
N TYR A 187 -3.25 5.19 -23.04
CA TYR A 187 -3.37 6.59 -22.64
C TYR A 187 -3.95 7.40 -23.81
N ASN A 188 -4.89 8.29 -23.53
CA ASN A 188 -5.43 9.19 -24.56
C ASN A 188 -4.35 10.11 -25.13
N THR A 189 -3.53 10.69 -24.25
CA THR A 189 -2.45 11.60 -24.65
C THR A 189 -1.29 11.51 -23.66
N VAL A 190 -0.06 11.55 -24.16
CA VAL A 190 1.16 11.68 -23.36
C VAL A 190 1.80 13.04 -23.67
N HIS A 191 1.78 13.96 -22.70
CA HIS A 191 2.48 15.24 -22.79
C HIS A 191 3.89 15.09 -22.21
N ALA A 192 4.91 15.09 -23.07
CA ALA A 192 6.31 14.98 -22.69
C ALA A 192 7.13 16.06 -23.39
N LYS A 193 8.14 16.60 -22.68
CA LYS A 193 9.07 17.57 -23.29
C LYS A 193 10.00 16.92 -24.30
N ALA A 194 10.42 15.69 -24.04
CA ALA A 194 11.29 14.89 -24.88
C ALA A 194 11.05 13.40 -24.61
N THR A 195 11.26 12.58 -25.66
CA THR A 195 11.31 11.12 -25.58
C THR A 195 12.65 10.66 -26.13
N SER A 196 13.21 9.58 -25.57
CA SER A 196 14.39 8.89 -26.07
C SER A 196 13.98 7.51 -26.52
N ALA A 197 14.38 7.13 -27.73
CA ALA A 197 14.09 5.83 -28.30
C ALA A 197 15.37 5.04 -28.53
N GLN A 198 15.30 3.72 -28.38
CA GLN A 198 16.43 2.81 -28.63
C GLN A 198 16.63 2.56 -30.11
N TYR A 199 15.56 2.52 -30.90
CA TYR A 199 15.59 2.31 -32.35
C TYR A 199 15.55 3.65 -33.09
N ALA A 200 15.79 3.63 -34.42
CA ALA A 200 16.14 4.85 -35.10
C ALA A 200 15.21 5.24 -36.26
N ASP A 201 14.16 4.45 -36.52
CA ASP A 201 13.24 4.76 -37.62
C ASP A 201 11.82 5.06 -37.14
N LEU A 202 11.14 5.87 -37.90
CA LEU A 202 9.71 6.15 -37.76
C LEU A 202 9.01 5.39 -38.88
N ALA A 203 8.06 4.51 -38.50
CA ALA A 203 7.32 3.69 -39.44
C ALA A 203 5.80 3.85 -39.25
N GLU A 204 5.07 3.51 -40.28
CA GLU A 204 3.62 3.38 -40.28
C GLU A 204 3.23 2.01 -40.78
N VAL A 205 2.17 1.44 -40.23
CA VAL A 205 1.61 0.19 -40.71
C VAL A 205 0.77 0.46 -41.96
N TYR A 206 1.14 -0.18 -43.07
CA TYR A 206 0.37 -0.20 -44.31
C TYR A 206 -0.10 -1.62 -44.64
N GLU A 207 -1.28 -1.73 -45.18
CA GLU A 207 -1.80 -3.01 -45.65
C GLU A 207 -1.06 -3.40 -46.95
N SER A 208 -0.30 -4.48 -46.89
CA SER A 208 0.47 -5.03 -48.01
C SER A 208 -0.32 -6.15 -48.68
N ASP A 209 -0.16 -6.31 -50.01
CA ASP A 209 -0.80 -7.36 -50.78
C ASP A 209 -0.21 -8.78 -50.55
N SER A 210 0.95 -8.86 -49.91
CA SER A 210 1.62 -10.04 -49.42
C SER A 210 2.45 -9.76 -48.19
N GLU A 211 2.91 -10.78 -47.48
CA GLU A 211 3.90 -10.65 -46.41
C GLU A 211 5.31 -10.59 -47.06
N TYR A 212 6.01 -9.51 -46.82
CA TYR A 212 7.33 -9.26 -47.36
C TYR A 212 8.44 -9.34 -46.30
N PRO A 213 9.65 -9.82 -46.66
CA PRO A 213 10.79 -9.85 -45.77
C PRO A 213 11.20 -8.45 -45.28
N ILE A 214 11.81 -8.39 -44.11
CA ILE A 214 12.40 -7.16 -43.53
C ILE A 214 13.44 -6.61 -44.54
N GLY A 215 13.47 -5.29 -44.70
CA GLY A 215 14.35 -4.59 -45.64
C GLY A 215 13.81 -4.51 -47.06
N THR A 216 12.62 -5.03 -47.35
CA THR A 216 11.99 -4.92 -48.66
C THR A 216 11.58 -3.48 -48.95
N VAL A 217 11.97 -2.97 -50.14
CA VAL A 217 11.53 -1.65 -50.59
C VAL A 217 10.10 -1.74 -51.13
N MET A 218 9.23 -0.91 -50.53
CA MET A 218 7.81 -0.85 -50.82
C MET A 218 7.47 0.37 -51.66
N ILE A 219 6.47 0.22 -52.50
CA ILE A 219 5.88 1.30 -53.32
C ILE A 219 4.38 1.38 -53.04
N PHE A 220 3.79 2.56 -53.14
CA PHE A 220 2.33 2.72 -53.12
C PHE A 220 1.73 2.11 -54.40
N GLY A 221 0.76 1.21 -54.22
CA GLY A 221 0.06 0.46 -55.28
C GLY A 221 -0.05 -1.03 -54.98
N GLY A 222 -0.35 -1.80 -56.03
CA GLY A 222 -0.73 -3.18 -55.90
C GLY A 222 -2.23 -3.35 -55.66
N GLU A 223 -2.64 -4.48 -55.05
CA GLU A 223 -4.04 -4.75 -54.71
C GLU A 223 -4.49 -4.12 -53.40
N LYS A 224 -3.50 -3.69 -52.59
CA LYS A 224 -3.66 -3.07 -51.29
C LYS A 224 -2.99 -1.69 -51.28
N GLU A 225 -2.65 -1.15 -50.10
CA GLU A 225 -2.00 0.16 -49.99
C GLU A 225 -0.56 0.15 -50.54
N VAL A 226 0.18 -0.92 -50.23
CA VAL A 226 1.58 -1.06 -50.66
C VAL A 226 1.90 -2.42 -51.22
N THR A 227 2.86 -2.47 -52.12
CA THR A 227 3.46 -3.68 -52.71
C THR A 227 4.96 -3.55 -52.84
N GLN A 228 5.69 -4.64 -53.05
CA GLN A 228 7.13 -4.56 -53.30
C GLN A 228 7.46 -3.85 -54.62
N SER A 229 8.58 -3.13 -54.66
CA SER A 229 9.06 -2.51 -55.87
C SER A 229 9.53 -3.53 -56.91
N THR A 230 9.20 -3.35 -58.18
CA THR A 230 9.55 -4.27 -59.29
C THR A 230 10.21 -3.53 -60.48
N VAL A 231 10.26 -2.22 -60.42
CA VAL A 231 10.78 -1.38 -61.55
C VAL A 231 11.88 -0.48 -61.02
N SER A 232 12.94 -0.28 -61.85
CA SER A 232 14.00 0.67 -61.50
C SER A 232 13.49 2.12 -61.61
N ASN A 233 13.91 2.95 -60.64
CA ASN A 233 13.50 4.36 -60.54
C ASN A 233 11.99 4.54 -60.43
N ASP A 234 11.31 3.65 -59.74
CA ASP A 234 9.86 3.79 -59.47
C ASP A 234 9.62 5.02 -58.59
N THR A 235 8.78 5.92 -59.03
CA THR A 235 8.51 7.19 -58.33
C THR A 235 7.51 7.06 -57.20
N ARG A 236 6.94 5.87 -56.99
CA ARG A 236 5.96 5.58 -55.99
C ARG A 236 6.54 5.03 -54.67
N VAL A 237 7.84 5.26 -54.41
CA VAL A 237 8.49 4.75 -53.18
C VAL A 237 7.69 5.15 -51.95
N ALA A 238 7.27 4.16 -51.16
CA ALA A 238 6.62 4.35 -49.88
C ALA A 238 7.64 4.33 -48.73
N GLY A 239 8.57 3.36 -48.74
CA GLY A 239 9.58 3.17 -47.73
C GLY A 239 10.17 1.77 -47.74
N VAL A 240 10.61 1.29 -46.58
CA VAL A 240 11.28 -0.01 -46.44
C VAL A 240 10.65 -0.76 -45.27
N ILE A 241 10.36 -2.06 -45.38
CA ILE A 241 9.84 -2.89 -44.28
C ILE A 241 10.82 -2.83 -43.09
N SER A 242 10.34 -2.31 -41.98
CA SER A 242 11.11 -2.18 -40.73
C SER A 242 10.96 -3.41 -39.84
N GLU A 243 12.01 -3.75 -39.11
CA GLU A 243 12.04 -4.81 -38.12
C GLU A 243 11.52 -4.34 -36.76
N ASN A 244 12.01 -3.19 -36.31
CA ASN A 244 11.74 -2.64 -34.99
C ASN A 244 11.76 -1.10 -35.04
N PRO A 245 10.66 -0.47 -35.41
CA PRO A 245 10.63 1.00 -35.50
C PRO A 245 10.70 1.62 -34.09
N ALA A 246 11.35 2.77 -33.99
CA ALA A 246 11.40 3.57 -32.79
C ALA A 246 10.04 4.20 -32.47
N TYR A 247 9.29 4.53 -33.51
CA TYR A 247 7.94 5.05 -33.43
C TYR A 247 7.08 4.41 -34.51
N LEU A 248 5.98 3.78 -34.10
CA LEU A 248 5.08 3.09 -35.02
C LEU A 248 3.71 3.78 -35.04
N MET A 249 3.33 4.28 -36.19
CA MET A 249 2.01 4.84 -36.44
C MET A 249 1.07 3.77 -36.98
N ASN A 250 -0.23 3.97 -36.77
CA ASN A 250 -1.31 3.11 -37.31
C ASN A 250 -1.19 1.63 -36.90
N ASN A 251 -0.64 1.36 -35.70
CA ASN A 251 -0.30 0.01 -35.26
C ASN A 251 -1.48 -0.95 -34.99
N ASP A 252 -2.70 -0.43 -35.06
CA ASP A 252 -3.92 -1.24 -34.94
C ASP A 252 -4.47 -1.73 -36.28
N SER A 253 -3.88 -1.25 -37.39
CA SER A 253 -4.25 -1.66 -38.74
C SER A 253 -3.57 -2.98 -39.14
N PRO A 254 -4.22 -3.79 -39.98
CA PRO A 254 -3.55 -4.94 -40.56
C PRO A 254 -2.43 -4.49 -41.52
N GLY A 255 -1.34 -5.24 -41.60
CA GLY A 255 -0.24 -4.96 -42.54
C GLY A 255 1.14 -5.05 -41.93
N GLN A 256 2.10 -4.38 -42.56
CA GLN A 256 3.50 -4.40 -42.16
C GLN A 256 4.01 -2.99 -41.91
N ALA A 257 4.96 -2.85 -40.95
CA ALA A 257 5.60 -1.56 -40.64
C ALA A 257 6.55 -1.12 -41.78
N VAL A 258 6.24 -0.02 -42.41
CA VAL A 258 7.08 0.60 -43.46
C VAL A 258 7.79 1.82 -42.89
N ALA A 259 9.11 1.80 -42.81
CA ALA A 259 9.91 2.91 -42.39
C ALA A 259 9.84 4.06 -43.38
N LEU A 260 9.45 5.24 -42.91
CA LEU A 260 9.28 6.45 -43.68
C LEU A 260 10.49 7.39 -43.55
N VAL A 261 11.11 7.39 -42.36
CA VAL A 261 12.25 8.25 -42.02
C VAL A 261 13.11 7.57 -40.98
N GLY A 262 14.41 7.70 -41.06
CA GLY A 262 15.36 7.20 -40.08
C GLY A 262 16.31 6.16 -40.65
N LYS A 263 17.01 5.45 -39.78
CA LYS A 263 17.96 4.40 -40.20
C LYS A 263 17.24 3.08 -40.20
N VAL A 264 17.24 2.39 -41.32
CA VAL A 264 16.59 1.12 -41.51
C VAL A 264 17.45 0.12 -42.28
N LYS A 265 17.33 -1.16 -42.00
CA LYS A 265 17.93 -2.22 -42.80
C LYS A 265 17.20 -2.29 -44.14
N CYS A 266 17.96 -2.31 -45.27
CA CYS A 266 17.38 -2.39 -46.60
C CYS A 266 18.09 -3.46 -47.43
N ARG A 267 17.33 -4.21 -48.19
CA ARG A 267 17.83 -5.17 -49.20
C ARG A 267 18.37 -4.38 -50.38
N VAL A 268 19.67 -4.53 -50.68
CA VAL A 268 20.35 -3.81 -51.73
C VAL A 268 21.04 -4.76 -52.70
N HIS A 269 20.81 -4.56 -53.97
CA HIS A 269 21.46 -5.30 -55.08
C HIS A 269 22.53 -4.44 -55.74
N GLY A 270 23.66 -5.07 -56.06
CA GLY A 270 24.78 -4.39 -56.70
C GLY A 270 25.77 -3.72 -55.73
N VAL A 271 26.86 -3.24 -56.25
CA VAL A 271 27.92 -2.53 -55.51
C VAL A 271 27.47 -1.11 -55.18
N VAL A 272 27.61 -0.72 -53.89
CA VAL A 272 27.32 0.64 -53.43
C VAL A 272 28.41 1.12 -52.49
N ALA A 273 28.73 2.40 -52.55
CA ALA A 273 29.61 3.05 -51.59
C ALA A 273 28.78 3.82 -50.53
N LYS A 274 29.32 3.97 -49.36
CA LYS A 274 28.72 4.81 -48.30
C LYS A 274 28.46 6.21 -48.84
N GLY A 275 27.25 6.71 -48.69
CA GLY A 275 26.79 8.00 -49.18
C GLY A 275 26.12 7.95 -50.56
N ASP A 276 26.20 6.84 -51.28
CA ASP A 276 25.48 6.68 -52.55
C ASP A 276 23.96 6.80 -52.35
N LEU A 277 23.29 7.48 -53.25
CA LEU A 277 21.84 7.48 -53.35
C LEU A 277 21.38 6.12 -53.86
N LEU A 278 20.27 5.64 -53.27
CA LEU A 278 19.63 4.38 -53.61
C LEU A 278 18.26 4.64 -54.22
N THR A 279 17.94 3.86 -55.25
CA THR A 279 16.61 3.81 -55.90
C THR A 279 16.11 2.39 -55.96
N THR A 280 14.85 2.18 -56.35
CA THR A 280 14.27 0.86 -56.56
C THR A 280 15.02 0.08 -57.64
N CYS A 281 15.10 -1.25 -57.48
CA CYS A 281 15.80 -2.15 -58.41
C CYS A 281 14.79 -2.87 -59.29
N GLY A 282 14.97 -2.85 -60.60
CA GLY A 282 14.11 -3.55 -61.57
C GLY A 282 14.49 -5.03 -61.80
N THR A 283 15.72 -5.42 -61.44
CA THR A 283 16.21 -6.79 -61.64
C THR A 283 15.91 -7.71 -60.43
N ASN A 284 15.88 -7.14 -59.22
CA ASN A 284 15.61 -7.82 -57.97
C ASN A 284 14.41 -7.15 -57.26
N PRO A 285 13.21 -7.72 -57.33
CA PRO A 285 12.03 -7.15 -56.70
C PRO A 285 12.21 -6.92 -55.22
N GLY A 286 11.76 -5.77 -54.73
CA GLY A 286 11.88 -5.37 -53.32
C GLY A 286 13.27 -4.97 -52.87
N CYS A 287 14.27 -4.88 -53.77
CA CYS A 287 15.60 -4.36 -53.45
C CYS A 287 15.74 -2.90 -53.84
N ALA A 288 16.69 -2.23 -53.20
CA ALA A 288 17.27 -0.99 -53.68
C ALA A 288 18.52 -1.29 -54.48
N GLN A 289 18.96 -0.32 -55.31
CA GLN A 289 20.22 -0.32 -56.05
C GLN A 289 20.81 1.09 -56.06
N LYS A 290 22.10 1.23 -56.43
CA LYS A 290 22.74 2.55 -56.65
C LYS A 290 21.96 3.35 -57.69
N ALA A 291 21.60 4.57 -57.35
CA ALA A 291 20.96 5.50 -58.27
C ALA A 291 22.00 6.17 -59.15
N ILE A 292 21.93 5.96 -60.46
CA ILE A 292 22.82 6.62 -61.44
C ILE A 292 22.21 7.95 -61.89
N SER A 293 20.93 7.96 -62.20
CA SER A 293 20.15 9.14 -62.60
C SER A 293 18.77 9.09 -61.92
N PRO A 294 18.68 9.42 -60.62
CA PRO A 294 17.43 9.29 -59.89
C PRO A 294 16.37 10.27 -60.39
N VAL A 295 15.15 9.80 -60.49
CA VAL A 295 13.98 10.60 -60.79
C VAL A 295 13.39 11.10 -59.49
N LEU A 296 12.74 12.25 -59.47
CA LEU A 296 12.06 12.78 -58.30
C LEU A 296 11.00 11.75 -57.81
N GLY A 297 11.05 11.41 -56.53
CA GLY A 297 10.16 10.40 -55.93
C GLY A 297 10.70 8.95 -55.96
N SER A 298 11.79 8.66 -56.69
CA SER A 298 12.34 7.29 -56.80
C SER A 298 13.44 6.98 -55.77
N VAL A 299 13.86 7.96 -54.95
CA VAL A 299 14.93 7.77 -53.97
C VAL A 299 14.38 7.07 -52.72
N VAL A 300 14.98 5.92 -52.40
CA VAL A 300 14.69 5.15 -51.20
C VAL A 300 15.46 5.71 -50.00
N GLY A 301 16.71 6.04 -50.17
CA GLY A 301 17.58 6.53 -49.10
C GLY A 301 19.04 6.72 -49.57
N LYS A 302 19.97 6.72 -48.61
CA LYS A 302 21.39 6.72 -48.81
C LYS A 302 22.06 5.55 -48.11
N ALA A 303 23.00 4.89 -48.80
CA ALA A 303 23.80 3.84 -48.20
C ALA A 303 24.63 4.42 -47.02
N MET A 304 24.53 3.81 -45.85
CA MET A 304 25.31 4.19 -44.68
C MET A 304 26.62 3.41 -44.53
N GLU A 305 26.79 2.37 -45.33
CA GLU A 305 27.97 1.49 -45.37
C GLU A 305 28.33 1.09 -46.80
N ASN A 306 29.56 0.59 -46.99
CA ASN A 306 29.99 0.06 -48.26
C ASN A 306 29.46 -1.37 -48.47
N LYS A 307 29.15 -1.71 -49.70
CA LYS A 307 28.79 -3.07 -50.12
C LYS A 307 29.57 -3.36 -51.44
N ASP A 308 30.55 -4.25 -51.34
CA ASP A 308 31.54 -4.47 -52.43
C ASP A 308 31.18 -5.64 -53.35
N ASP A 309 30.13 -6.40 -53.03
CA ASP A 309 29.66 -7.51 -53.87
C ASP A 309 28.43 -7.13 -54.70
N ALA A 310 28.26 -7.84 -55.83
CA ALA A 310 27.15 -7.58 -56.76
C ALA A 310 25.85 -8.31 -56.36
N ALA A 311 25.90 -9.27 -55.41
CA ALA A 311 24.73 -10.03 -54.99
C ALA A 311 23.80 -9.17 -54.11
N GLU A 312 22.64 -9.66 -53.82
CA GLU A 312 21.73 -9.04 -52.85
C GLU A 312 22.27 -9.24 -51.44
N SER A 313 22.30 -8.18 -50.64
CA SER A 313 22.52 -8.27 -49.20
C SER A 313 21.78 -7.14 -48.48
N VAL A 314 21.66 -7.24 -47.15
CA VAL A 314 21.01 -6.22 -46.30
C VAL A 314 22.07 -5.28 -45.78
N ILE A 315 21.89 -3.99 -46.02
CA ILE A 315 22.73 -2.91 -45.46
C ILE A 315 21.89 -1.88 -44.73
N LEU A 316 22.52 -1.05 -43.92
CA LEU A 316 21.87 0.07 -43.26
C LEU A 316 21.82 1.30 -44.24
N ILE A 317 20.64 1.89 -44.34
CA ILE A 317 20.38 3.10 -45.14
C ILE A 317 19.76 4.21 -44.30
#